data_903a5f2d60959e308130693f36dd87c1
#
_entry.id   903a5f2d60959e308130693f36dd87c1
#
_cell.length_a   1.000
_cell.length_b   1.000
_cell.length_c   1.000
_cell.angle_alpha   90.00
_cell.angle_beta   90.00
_cell.angle_gamma   90.00
#
_symmetry.space_group_name_H-M   'P 1'
#
loop_
_entity.id
_entity.type
_entity.pdbx_description
1 polymer ?
#
loop_
_entity_poly.entity_id
_entity_poly.type
_entity_poly.pdbx_seq_one_letter_code
_entity_poly.pdbx_strand_id
1 'polypeptide(L)'
;RSDFRKEKIGYKAVKKGENFATVIEFNDSADADKAVRLVKRTHTTLEATYNSPTEVTFALSATGLSSARDMAIEQNLSILRKRVEELGVSEPTIQRQGADRIVVELPGVQDTARAKELLGATATLEFRLVNDAINPEAATRGIVPADSELKYMQDGRPMVLKRKPSLGGEHIIDANSGKDDRGLPQVSIKLDSDGGNQMAEITKSAVGKPMATLYSEFKDSGRRDANGKVILEKHEEVINVATINSRLGNQFQITGINSPAEAQNLAVLLRSGALIAPIVIVEERTVGASLGADNVEKGVEAGMYGLVLTIIFCLVYYKIFGVFASIALTINMILTMGLMSLIGATLTMPGIAGIVLAVGMSVDANVLIYERIKEELRNGRSIQQAIHEGYNGAFTSIFDSNLTTVLTSLVLYAVGTGPVKGFAITLALGVMISMFTAITGTRMLVNWVYGGNKRVKKLWI
;
A
#
# COMPACT_ATOMS: atom_id res chain seq x y z
N ARG A 1 14.47 -33.13 -8.31
CA ARG A 1 14.93 -34.01 -9.42
C ARG A 1 16.33 -33.64 -9.90
N SER A 2 16.64 -32.34 -10.08
CA SER A 2 17.96 -31.89 -10.53
C SER A 2 19.07 -32.32 -9.56
N ASP A 3 18.83 -32.18 -8.25
CA ASP A 3 19.79 -32.47 -7.19
C ASP A 3 20.03 -33.99 -7.06
N PHE A 4 19.00 -34.80 -7.21
CA PHE A 4 19.15 -36.25 -7.22
C PHE A 4 19.97 -36.73 -8.42
N ARG A 5 19.81 -36.09 -9.60
CA ARG A 5 20.65 -36.42 -10.78
C ARG A 5 22.10 -36.04 -10.55
N LYS A 6 22.38 -34.92 -9.91
CA LYS A 6 23.76 -34.49 -9.58
C LYS A 6 24.46 -35.48 -8.65
N GLU A 7 23.73 -35.98 -7.65
CA GLU A 7 24.25 -36.93 -6.65
C GLU A 7 24.04 -38.40 -7.06
N LYS A 8 23.61 -38.66 -8.32
CA LYS A 8 23.37 -40.00 -8.87
C LYS A 8 22.44 -40.87 -8.00
N ILE A 9 21.41 -40.28 -7.40
CA ILE A 9 20.39 -40.98 -6.64
C ILE A 9 19.30 -41.47 -7.58
N GLY A 10 19.08 -42.78 -7.61
CA GLY A 10 18.10 -43.46 -8.48
C GLY A 10 16.70 -43.44 -7.83
N TYR A 11 15.69 -43.14 -8.64
CA TYR A 11 14.29 -43.24 -8.22
C TYR A 11 13.42 -43.83 -9.34
N LYS A 12 12.37 -44.58 -8.96
CA LYS A 12 11.41 -45.22 -9.88
C LYS A 12 10.27 -44.28 -10.24
N ALA A 13 9.65 -43.67 -9.27
CA ALA A 13 8.47 -42.84 -9.45
C ALA A 13 8.46 -41.64 -8.53
N VAL A 14 7.80 -40.56 -9.00
CA VAL A 14 7.50 -39.33 -8.19
C VAL A 14 6.01 -39.07 -8.31
N LYS A 15 5.30 -39.20 -7.21
CA LYS A 15 3.83 -39.02 -7.11
C LYS A 15 3.50 -37.78 -6.27
N LYS A 16 2.38 -37.17 -6.56
CA LYS A 16 1.82 -36.12 -5.69
C LYS A 16 1.12 -36.80 -4.51
N GLY A 17 1.53 -36.47 -3.29
CA GLY A 17 0.89 -36.90 -2.06
C GLY A 17 -0.22 -35.95 -1.61
N GLU A 18 -0.78 -36.22 -0.44
CA GLU A 18 -1.76 -35.34 0.21
C GLU A 18 -1.06 -34.07 0.73
N ASN A 19 -1.83 -32.98 0.93
CA ASN A 19 -1.35 -31.71 1.48
C ASN A 19 -0.09 -31.15 0.78
N PHE A 20 -0.05 -31.26 -0.56
CA PHE A 20 1.07 -30.79 -1.38
C PHE A 20 2.40 -31.53 -1.13
N ALA A 21 2.40 -32.64 -0.41
CA ALA A 21 3.58 -33.48 -0.25
C ALA A 21 3.98 -34.15 -1.57
N THR A 22 5.24 -34.54 -1.66
CA THR A 22 5.77 -35.30 -2.79
C THR A 22 6.21 -36.66 -2.31
N VAL A 23 5.63 -37.72 -2.86
CA VAL A 23 5.99 -39.10 -2.54
C VAL A 23 6.95 -39.61 -3.63
N ILE A 24 8.12 -40.10 -3.21
CA ILE A 24 9.15 -40.60 -4.13
C ILE A 24 9.45 -42.02 -3.77
N GLU A 25 9.38 -42.90 -4.79
CA GLU A 25 9.75 -44.28 -4.73
C GLU A 25 11.17 -44.44 -5.28
N PHE A 26 12.13 -44.88 -4.46
CA PHE A 26 13.53 -45.08 -4.80
C PHE A 26 13.81 -46.49 -5.26
N ASN A 27 14.94 -46.71 -5.90
CA ASN A 27 15.34 -48.02 -6.37
C ASN A 27 15.64 -48.98 -5.23
N ASP A 28 16.30 -48.46 -4.18
CA ASP A 28 16.65 -49.21 -2.97
C ASP A 28 16.61 -48.27 -1.74
N SER A 29 16.79 -48.86 -0.55
CA SER A 29 16.82 -48.13 0.71
C SER A 29 18.04 -47.22 0.86
N ALA A 30 19.18 -47.57 0.23
CA ALA A 30 20.38 -46.75 0.33
C ALA A 30 20.22 -45.44 -0.47
N ASP A 31 19.53 -45.48 -1.61
CA ASP A 31 19.18 -44.27 -2.35
C ASP A 31 18.14 -43.42 -1.62
N ALA A 32 17.19 -44.04 -0.93
CA ALA A 32 16.23 -43.32 -0.07
C ALA A 32 16.95 -42.57 1.06
N ASP A 33 17.89 -43.23 1.73
CA ASP A 33 18.66 -42.60 2.81
C ASP A 33 19.58 -41.47 2.35
N LYS A 34 20.20 -41.63 1.16
CA LYS A 34 21.00 -40.57 0.52
C LYS A 34 20.12 -39.35 0.20
N ALA A 35 18.93 -39.60 -0.37
CA ALA A 35 17.98 -38.57 -0.72
C ALA A 35 17.51 -37.79 0.53
N VAL A 36 17.17 -38.47 1.63
CA VAL A 36 16.76 -37.83 2.88
C VAL A 36 17.90 -36.98 3.47
N ARG A 37 19.13 -37.49 3.49
CA ARG A 37 20.30 -36.71 3.94
C ARG A 37 20.57 -35.51 3.06
N LEU A 38 20.46 -35.65 1.76
CA LEU A 38 20.64 -34.55 0.82
C LEU A 38 19.58 -33.47 1.03
N VAL A 39 18.30 -33.85 1.09
CA VAL A 39 17.19 -32.90 1.30
C VAL A 39 17.30 -32.17 2.64
N LYS A 40 17.59 -32.87 3.73
CA LYS A 40 17.83 -32.25 5.04
C LYS A 40 18.98 -31.24 5.04
N ARG A 41 20.02 -31.49 4.23
CA ARG A 41 21.18 -30.59 4.11
C ARG A 41 20.91 -29.38 3.23
N THR A 42 20.17 -29.56 2.12
CA THR A 42 19.95 -28.51 1.11
C THR A 42 18.63 -27.76 1.28
N HIS A 43 17.62 -28.40 1.88
CA HIS A 43 16.26 -27.87 2.03
C HIS A 43 15.77 -28.05 3.48
N THR A 44 16.27 -27.21 4.36
CA THR A 44 15.98 -27.29 5.81
C THR A 44 14.51 -27.07 6.18
N THR A 45 13.72 -26.55 5.24
CA THR A 45 12.28 -26.32 5.37
C THR A 45 11.42 -27.56 5.01
N LEU A 46 12.07 -28.64 4.54
CA LEU A 46 11.38 -29.88 4.21
C LEU A 46 11.61 -30.94 5.27
N GLU A 47 10.56 -31.69 5.58
CA GLU A 47 10.59 -32.90 6.39
C GLU A 47 10.42 -34.12 5.50
N ALA A 48 11.16 -35.17 5.83
CA ALA A 48 11.10 -36.45 5.14
C ALA A 48 10.52 -37.51 6.08
N THR A 49 9.45 -38.16 5.64
CA THR A 49 8.79 -39.27 6.36
C THR A 49 8.88 -40.52 5.51
N TYR A 50 9.40 -41.62 6.09
CA TYR A 50 9.45 -42.91 5.41
C TYR A 50 8.07 -43.60 5.48
N ASN A 51 7.49 -43.90 4.32
CA ASN A 51 6.28 -44.72 4.23
C ASN A 51 6.67 -46.20 4.15
N SER A 52 7.83 -46.50 3.51
CA SER A 52 8.48 -47.82 3.42
C SER A 52 9.99 -47.61 3.30
N PRO A 53 10.82 -48.71 3.37
CA PRO A 53 12.27 -48.60 3.17
C PRO A 53 12.71 -47.95 1.84
N THR A 54 11.86 -48.01 0.82
CA THR A 54 12.12 -47.44 -0.52
C THR A 54 11.19 -46.26 -0.87
N GLU A 55 10.21 -45.93 -0.03
CA GLU A 55 9.28 -44.84 -0.31
C GLU A 55 9.34 -43.75 0.75
N VAL A 56 9.61 -42.54 0.32
CA VAL A 56 9.75 -41.38 1.20
C VAL A 56 8.80 -40.26 0.78
N THR A 57 8.08 -39.72 1.74
CA THR A 57 7.25 -38.53 1.57
C THR A 57 8.04 -37.30 2.02
N PHE A 58 8.18 -36.32 1.15
CA PHE A 58 8.75 -35.02 1.45
C PHE A 58 7.61 -33.99 1.55
N ALA A 59 7.50 -33.32 2.68
CA ALA A 59 6.52 -32.28 2.94
C ALA A 59 7.20 -31.05 3.54
N LEU A 60 6.55 -29.88 3.49
CA LEU A 60 7.00 -28.72 4.24
C LEU A 60 6.88 -28.98 5.73
N SER A 61 7.93 -28.66 6.49
CA SER A 61 7.88 -28.66 7.95
C SER A 61 6.92 -27.59 8.47
N ALA A 62 6.50 -27.68 9.73
CA ALA A 62 5.66 -26.64 10.32
C ALA A 62 6.32 -25.25 10.27
N THR A 63 7.63 -25.18 10.50
CA THR A 63 8.43 -23.96 10.36
C THR A 63 8.55 -23.51 8.91
N GLY A 64 8.75 -24.43 7.98
CA GLY A 64 8.78 -24.15 6.55
C GLY A 64 7.45 -23.60 6.03
N LEU A 65 6.34 -24.17 6.51
CA LEU A 65 5.00 -23.68 6.16
C LEU A 65 4.73 -22.27 6.71
N SER A 66 5.13 -22.01 7.96
CA SER A 66 5.01 -20.67 8.57
C SER A 66 5.85 -19.65 7.80
N SER A 67 7.10 -19.98 7.50
CA SER A 67 7.99 -19.08 6.73
C SER A 67 7.46 -18.79 5.31
N ALA A 68 6.93 -19.81 4.63
CA ALA A 68 6.33 -19.64 3.30
C ALA A 68 5.07 -18.75 3.37
N ARG A 69 4.25 -18.90 4.41
CA ARG A 69 3.07 -18.06 4.64
C ARG A 69 3.47 -16.61 4.92
N ASP A 70 4.41 -16.39 5.82
CA ASP A 70 4.89 -15.06 6.17
C ASP A 70 5.47 -14.34 4.93
N MET A 71 6.28 -15.04 4.14
CA MET A 71 6.82 -14.50 2.89
C MET A 71 5.70 -14.15 1.90
N ALA A 72 4.70 -15.02 1.73
CA ALA A 72 3.58 -14.75 0.83
C ALA A 72 2.76 -13.54 1.28
N ILE A 73 2.52 -13.37 2.59
CA ILE A 73 1.81 -12.22 3.15
C ILE A 73 2.59 -10.93 2.89
N GLU A 74 3.89 -10.89 3.20
CA GLU A 74 4.73 -9.70 2.98
C GLU A 74 4.79 -9.29 1.50
N GLN A 75 4.92 -10.25 0.61
CA GLN A 75 4.92 -9.98 -0.82
C GLN A 75 3.54 -9.51 -1.30
N ASN A 76 2.45 -10.14 -0.85
CA ASN A 76 1.10 -9.67 -1.16
C ASN A 76 0.83 -8.27 -0.61
N LEU A 77 1.32 -7.93 0.60
CA LEU A 77 1.25 -6.57 1.15
C LEU A 77 1.92 -5.54 0.22
N SER A 78 3.11 -5.87 -0.29
CA SER A 78 3.83 -5.00 -1.22
C SER A 78 3.06 -4.78 -2.53
N ILE A 79 2.48 -5.87 -3.07
CA ILE A 79 1.67 -5.81 -4.30
C ILE A 79 0.38 -5.02 -4.08
N LEU A 80 -0.31 -5.24 -2.96
CA LEU A 80 -1.53 -4.51 -2.61
C LEU A 80 -1.26 -3.01 -2.46
N ARG A 81 -0.13 -2.61 -1.86
CA ARG A 81 0.27 -1.19 -1.79
C ARG A 81 0.40 -0.57 -3.17
N LYS A 82 1.13 -1.22 -4.08
CA LYS A 82 1.27 -0.75 -5.47
C LYS A 82 -0.09 -0.61 -6.17
N ARG A 83 -0.99 -1.58 -6.00
CA ARG A 83 -2.33 -1.53 -6.58
C ARG A 83 -3.16 -0.37 -6.07
N VAL A 84 -3.08 -0.11 -4.77
CA VAL A 84 -3.81 1.00 -4.13
C VAL A 84 -3.22 2.36 -4.54
N GLU A 85 -1.91 2.46 -4.67
CA GLU A 85 -1.24 3.65 -5.22
C GLU A 85 -1.69 3.93 -6.66
N GLU A 86 -1.80 2.90 -7.50
CA GLU A 86 -2.30 3.03 -8.88
C GLU A 86 -3.80 3.41 -8.94
N LEU A 87 -4.59 3.09 -7.92
CA LEU A 87 -5.96 3.56 -7.77
C LEU A 87 -6.06 5.05 -7.41
N GLY A 88 -4.93 5.69 -7.08
CA GLY A 88 -4.90 7.10 -6.68
C GLY A 88 -5.50 7.37 -5.31
N VAL A 89 -5.58 6.37 -4.43
CA VAL A 89 -6.11 6.53 -3.08
C VAL A 89 -5.09 7.25 -2.21
N SER A 90 -5.50 8.36 -1.62
CA SER A 90 -4.66 9.12 -0.68
C SER A 90 -4.66 8.46 0.69
N GLU A 91 -3.46 8.25 1.26
CA GLU A 91 -3.26 7.72 2.61
C GLU A 91 -3.98 6.39 2.91
N PRO A 92 -3.82 5.34 2.07
CA PRO A 92 -4.42 4.05 2.35
C PRO A 92 -3.74 3.39 3.54
N THR A 93 -4.51 2.63 4.33
CA THR A 93 -3.94 1.75 5.36
C THR A 93 -3.91 0.33 4.85
N ILE A 94 -2.72 -0.27 4.77
CA ILE A 94 -2.54 -1.67 4.38
C ILE A 94 -1.60 -2.32 5.37
N GLN A 95 -2.13 -3.23 6.18
CA GLN A 95 -1.39 -3.86 7.26
C GLN A 95 -1.79 -5.33 7.48
N ARG A 96 -0.84 -6.11 7.98
CA ARG A 96 -1.11 -7.47 8.41
C ARG A 96 -1.93 -7.48 9.70
N GLN A 97 -2.92 -8.35 9.76
CA GLN A 97 -3.71 -8.61 10.96
C GLN A 97 -3.66 -10.10 11.31
N GLY A 98 -2.97 -10.45 12.38
CA GLY A 98 -2.79 -11.84 12.79
C GLY A 98 -1.92 -12.66 11.85
N ALA A 99 -2.22 -13.95 11.73
CA ALA A 99 -1.37 -14.89 11.00
C ALA A 99 -1.66 -14.97 9.49
N ASP A 100 -2.89 -14.66 9.06
CA ASP A 100 -3.39 -14.97 7.71
C ASP A 100 -4.32 -13.91 7.11
N ARG A 101 -4.42 -12.73 7.72
CA ARG A 101 -5.28 -11.64 7.27
C ARG A 101 -4.49 -10.39 6.91
N ILE A 102 -5.03 -9.65 5.95
CA ILE A 102 -4.57 -8.31 5.57
C ILE A 102 -5.78 -7.38 5.67
N VAL A 103 -5.64 -6.28 6.39
CA VAL A 103 -6.62 -5.19 6.42
C VAL A 103 -6.20 -4.16 5.38
N VAL A 104 -7.15 -3.75 4.55
CA VAL A 104 -6.98 -2.70 3.54
C VAL A 104 -8.07 -1.67 3.75
N GLU A 105 -7.69 -0.44 4.07
CA GLU A 105 -8.60 0.68 4.21
C GLU A 105 -8.35 1.67 3.09
N LEU A 106 -9.39 2.02 2.37
CA LEU A 106 -9.34 2.85 1.17
C LEU A 106 -10.21 4.10 1.35
N PRO A 107 -9.68 5.17 1.96
CA PRO A 107 -10.45 6.39 2.12
C PRO A 107 -10.74 7.05 0.77
N GLY A 108 -11.94 7.61 0.63
CA GLY A 108 -12.35 8.39 -0.54
C GLY A 108 -12.68 7.60 -1.81
N VAL A 109 -12.64 6.27 -1.77
CA VAL A 109 -12.99 5.43 -2.92
C VAL A 109 -14.50 5.48 -3.17
N GLN A 110 -14.88 5.89 -4.40
CA GLN A 110 -16.27 5.95 -4.84
C GLN A 110 -16.73 4.62 -5.45
N ASP A 111 -15.88 4.00 -6.26
CA ASP A 111 -16.14 2.73 -6.92
C ASP A 111 -15.50 1.57 -6.15
N THR A 112 -16.25 1.05 -5.19
CA THR A 112 -15.82 -0.08 -4.35
C THR A 112 -15.76 -1.39 -5.15
N ALA A 113 -16.56 -1.54 -6.21
CA ALA A 113 -16.57 -2.74 -7.04
C ALA A 113 -15.26 -2.86 -7.82
N ARG A 114 -14.85 -1.78 -8.48
CA ARG A 114 -13.57 -1.72 -9.20
C ARG A 114 -12.36 -1.89 -8.26
N ALA A 115 -12.42 -1.29 -7.08
CA ALA A 115 -11.35 -1.46 -6.09
C ALA A 115 -11.22 -2.93 -5.66
N LYS A 116 -12.32 -3.62 -5.39
CA LYS A 116 -12.32 -5.06 -5.05
C LYS A 116 -11.79 -5.93 -6.18
N GLU A 117 -12.22 -5.66 -7.41
CA GLU A 117 -11.74 -6.38 -8.59
C GLU A 117 -10.21 -6.27 -8.72
N LEU A 118 -9.66 -5.05 -8.64
CA LEU A 118 -8.22 -4.82 -8.77
C LEU A 118 -7.42 -5.39 -7.59
N LEU A 119 -7.93 -5.29 -6.37
CA LEU A 119 -7.23 -5.81 -5.20
C LEU A 119 -7.24 -7.34 -5.16
N GLY A 120 -8.38 -7.95 -5.46
CA GLY A 120 -8.56 -9.40 -5.39
C GLY A 120 -7.99 -10.17 -6.58
N ALA A 121 -7.71 -9.50 -7.68
CA ALA A 121 -7.23 -10.16 -8.90
C ALA A 121 -5.88 -10.84 -8.68
N THR A 122 -5.84 -12.13 -8.94
CA THR A 122 -4.61 -12.96 -8.92
C THR A 122 -4.04 -13.14 -10.33
N ALA A 123 -4.30 -12.14 -11.18
CA ALA A 123 -3.96 -12.20 -12.58
C ALA A 123 -2.45 -12.38 -12.82
N THR A 124 -2.11 -13.39 -13.58
CA THR A 124 -0.76 -13.63 -14.09
C THR A 124 -0.78 -13.74 -15.60
N LEU A 125 0.29 -13.31 -16.24
CA LEU A 125 0.51 -13.56 -17.66
C LEU A 125 1.66 -14.52 -17.86
N GLU A 126 1.48 -15.41 -18.83
CA GLU A 126 2.53 -16.27 -19.34
C GLU A 126 2.57 -16.19 -20.86
N PHE A 127 3.77 -16.11 -21.41
CA PHE A 127 3.98 -16.17 -22.85
C PHE A 127 4.36 -17.59 -23.22
N ARG A 128 3.59 -18.22 -24.11
CA ARG A 128 3.78 -19.61 -24.50
C ARG A 128 3.76 -19.77 -26.00
N LEU A 129 4.65 -20.59 -26.54
CA LEU A 129 4.60 -20.95 -27.97
C LEU A 129 3.37 -21.81 -28.24
N VAL A 130 2.71 -21.54 -29.35
CA VAL A 130 1.64 -22.37 -29.86
C VAL A 130 2.25 -23.61 -30.52
N ASN A 131 1.67 -24.78 -30.30
CA ASN A 131 2.04 -26.01 -31.03
C ASN A 131 1.20 -26.11 -32.31
N ASP A 132 1.70 -25.51 -33.37
CA ASP A 132 1.06 -25.45 -34.69
C ASP A 132 1.08 -26.79 -35.46
N ALA A 133 1.84 -27.77 -34.98
CA ALA A 133 1.86 -29.12 -35.58
C ALA A 133 0.59 -29.93 -35.28
N ILE A 134 -0.27 -29.45 -34.37
CA ILE A 134 -1.46 -30.16 -33.90
C ILE A 134 -2.71 -29.38 -34.26
N ASN A 135 -3.65 -30.08 -34.91
CA ASN A 135 -4.97 -29.47 -35.12
C ASN A 135 -5.70 -29.27 -33.77
N PRO A 136 -6.08 -28.06 -33.42
CA PRO A 136 -6.79 -27.78 -32.17
C PRO A 136 -8.09 -28.57 -32.00
N GLU A 137 -8.81 -28.87 -33.09
CA GLU A 137 -10.04 -29.67 -33.04
C GLU A 137 -9.75 -31.16 -32.71
N ALA A 138 -8.59 -31.69 -33.12
CA ALA A 138 -8.17 -33.04 -32.72
C ALA A 138 -7.78 -33.06 -31.22
N ALA A 139 -7.22 -31.99 -30.71
CA ALA A 139 -6.87 -31.85 -29.31
C ALA A 139 -8.12 -31.83 -28.39
N THR A 140 -9.26 -31.31 -28.84
CA THR A 140 -10.52 -31.37 -28.08
C THR A 140 -11.04 -32.80 -27.91
N ARG A 141 -10.63 -33.72 -28.76
CA ARG A 141 -10.96 -35.15 -28.67
C ARG A 141 -9.98 -35.94 -27.79
N GLY A 142 -9.10 -35.27 -27.07
CA GLY A 142 -8.17 -35.89 -26.13
C GLY A 142 -6.76 -36.23 -26.71
N ILE A 143 -6.46 -35.86 -27.94
CA ILE A 143 -5.15 -36.10 -28.58
C ILE A 143 -4.24 -34.90 -28.32
N VAL A 144 -3.69 -34.79 -27.11
CA VAL A 144 -2.76 -33.72 -26.71
C VAL A 144 -1.42 -34.38 -26.32
N PRO A 145 -0.28 -33.99 -26.93
CA PRO A 145 1.04 -34.46 -26.53
C PRO A 145 1.37 -34.08 -25.06
N ALA A 146 2.22 -34.85 -24.44
CA ALA A 146 2.63 -34.65 -23.05
C ALA A 146 3.32 -33.31 -22.80
N ASP A 147 3.95 -32.71 -23.82
CA ASP A 147 4.63 -31.41 -23.77
C ASP A 147 3.72 -30.20 -24.04
N SER A 148 2.45 -30.46 -24.34
CA SER A 148 1.46 -29.44 -24.71
C SER A 148 0.21 -29.56 -23.86
N GLU A 149 -0.63 -28.55 -23.92
CA GLU A 149 -1.94 -28.53 -23.27
C GLU A 149 -2.94 -27.71 -24.08
N LEU A 150 -4.22 -28.10 -23.97
CA LEU A 150 -5.33 -27.43 -24.62
C LEU A 150 -5.79 -26.25 -23.75
N LYS A 151 -5.89 -25.08 -24.35
CA LYS A 151 -6.45 -23.87 -23.75
C LYS A 151 -7.47 -23.25 -24.73
N TYR A 152 -8.25 -22.32 -24.24
CA TYR A 152 -9.28 -21.66 -25.03
C TYR A 152 -9.04 -20.17 -25.11
N MET A 153 -9.36 -19.57 -26.23
CA MET A 153 -9.44 -18.11 -26.38
C MET A 153 -10.76 -17.58 -25.78
N GLN A 154 -10.84 -16.28 -25.56
CA GLN A 154 -12.08 -15.62 -25.07
C GLN A 154 -13.30 -15.92 -25.95
N ASP A 155 -13.11 -16.09 -27.24
CA ASP A 155 -14.17 -16.43 -28.20
C ASP A 155 -14.48 -17.94 -28.27
N GLY A 156 -13.91 -18.75 -27.37
CA GLY A 156 -14.12 -20.18 -27.29
C GLY A 156 -13.30 -21.01 -28.25
N ARG A 157 -12.44 -20.44 -29.12
CA ARG A 157 -11.60 -21.21 -30.03
C ARG A 157 -10.53 -21.97 -29.26
N PRO A 158 -10.37 -23.29 -29.53
CA PRO A 158 -9.34 -24.10 -28.90
C PRO A 158 -7.95 -23.79 -29.46
N MET A 159 -6.94 -23.78 -28.57
CA MET A 159 -5.53 -23.57 -28.91
C MET A 159 -4.65 -24.60 -28.20
N VAL A 160 -3.68 -25.13 -28.87
CA VAL A 160 -2.71 -26.04 -28.26
C VAL A 160 -1.42 -25.30 -27.97
N LEU A 161 -1.11 -25.12 -26.69
CA LEU A 161 0.06 -24.41 -26.23
C LEU A 161 1.12 -25.34 -25.69
N LYS A 162 2.39 -24.99 -25.83
CA LYS A 162 3.48 -25.70 -25.14
C LYS A 162 3.30 -25.53 -23.63
N ARG A 163 3.43 -26.65 -22.89
CA ARG A 163 3.22 -26.65 -21.42
C ARG A 163 4.23 -25.80 -20.67
N LYS A 164 5.47 -25.74 -21.15
CA LYS A 164 6.52 -24.92 -20.56
C LYS A 164 6.33 -23.47 -21.01
N PRO A 165 6.15 -22.51 -20.07
CA PRO A 165 6.12 -21.09 -20.41
C PRO A 165 7.43 -20.67 -21.08
N SER A 166 7.34 -19.81 -22.07
CA SER A 166 8.49 -19.15 -22.68
C SER A 166 8.99 -18.04 -21.76
N LEU A 167 8.07 -17.27 -21.18
CA LEU A 167 8.35 -16.21 -20.20
C LEU A 167 7.16 -16.09 -19.25
N GLY A 168 7.42 -15.87 -17.97
CA GLY A 168 6.41 -15.56 -16.96
C GLY A 168 6.25 -14.08 -16.73
N GLY A 169 5.15 -13.71 -16.06
CA GLY A 169 4.84 -12.33 -15.76
C GLY A 169 5.72 -11.69 -14.68
N GLU A 170 6.52 -12.48 -13.97
CA GLU A 170 7.47 -12.02 -12.95
C GLU A 170 8.57 -11.09 -13.50
N HIS A 171 8.83 -11.17 -14.81
CA HIS A 171 9.78 -10.32 -15.52
C HIS A 171 9.20 -9.00 -16.02
N ILE A 172 7.89 -8.75 -15.80
CA ILE A 172 7.25 -7.51 -16.20
C ILE A 172 7.54 -6.43 -15.15
N ILE A 173 8.24 -5.36 -15.56
CA ILE A 173 8.57 -4.23 -14.69
C ILE A 173 7.66 -3.03 -14.89
N ASP A 174 7.04 -2.92 -16.06
CA ASP A 174 6.11 -1.84 -16.38
C ASP A 174 5.10 -2.29 -17.43
N ALA A 175 3.88 -1.75 -17.34
CA ALA A 175 2.82 -1.99 -18.30
C ALA A 175 1.94 -0.74 -18.41
N ASN A 176 1.70 -0.29 -19.65
CA ASN A 176 0.94 0.92 -19.90
C ASN A 176 -0.17 0.65 -20.92
N SER A 177 -1.40 1.07 -20.60
CA SER A 177 -2.51 1.01 -21.54
C SER A 177 -2.40 2.13 -22.56
N GLY A 178 -2.77 1.85 -23.79
CA GLY A 178 -2.74 2.80 -24.90
C GLY A 178 -3.67 2.39 -26.03
N LYS A 179 -3.48 3.00 -27.20
CA LYS A 179 -4.16 2.63 -28.44
C LYS A 179 -3.12 2.26 -29.48
N ASP A 180 -3.44 1.28 -30.32
CA ASP A 180 -2.63 0.94 -31.49
C ASP A 180 -2.85 1.96 -32.63
N ASP A 181 -2.13 1.77 -33.74
CA ASP A 181 -2.24 2.65 -34.92
C ASP A 181 -3.65 2.66 -35.56
N ARG A 182 -4.50 1.69 -35.20
CA ARG A 182 -5.90 1.56 -35.63
C ARG A 182 -6.89 2.13 -34.60
N GLY A 183 -6.40 2.67 -33.48
CA GLY A 183 -7.21 3.21 -32.39
C GLY A 183 -7.77 2.15 -31.44
N LEU A 184 -7.38 0.87 -31.57
CA LEU A 184 -7.81 -0.23 -30.70
C LEU A 184 -7.02 -0.25 -29.40
N PRO A 185 -7.63 -0.71 -28.29
CA PRO A 185 -6.95 -0.82 -27.02
C PRO A 185 -5.77 -1.77 -27.07
N GLN A 186 -4.64 -1.37 -26.47
CA GLN A 186 -3.45 -2.19 -26.32
C GLN A 186 -2.79 -1.97 -24.97
N VAL A 187 -1.93 -2.91 -24.56
CA VAL A 187 -1.04 -2.76 -23.41
C VAL A 187 0.39 -2.92 -23.86
N SER A 188 1.19 -1.88 -23.65
CA SER A 188 2.64 -1.90 -23.86
C SER A 188 3.32 -2.48 -22.61
N ILE A 189 4.18 -3.48 -22.79
CA ILE A 189 4.89 -4.18 -21.74
C ILE A 189 6.37 -3.89 -21.82
N LYS A 190 6.97 -3.67 -20.66
CA LYS A 190 8.41 -3.56 -20.50
C LYS A 190 8.91 -4.65 -19.55
N LEU A 191 9.90 -5.41 -20.00
CA LEU A 191 10.55 -6.47 -19.24
C LEU A 191 11.82 -5.96 -18.55
N ASP A 192 12.22 -6.64 -17.49
CA ASP A 192 13.57 -6.51 -16.92
C ASP A 192 14.64 -7.03 -17.89
N SER A 193 15.91 -6.87 -17.53
CA SER A 193 17.02 -7.28 -18.40
C SER A 193 17.06 -8.80 -18.64
N ASP A 194 16.73 -9.59 -17.63
CA ASP A 194 16.74 -11.05 -17.72
C ASP A 194 15.58 -11.56 -18.57
N GLY A 195 14.38 -11.04 -18.37
CA GLY A 195 13.21 -11.34 -19.19
C GLY A 195 13.39 -10.91 -20.64
N GLY A 196 13.97 -9.73 -20.88
CA GLY A 196 14.31 -9.24 -22.20
C GLY A 196 15.30 -10.15 -22.93
N ASN A 197 16.35 -10.60 -22.25
CA ASN A 197 17.32 -11.55 -22.79
C ASN A 197 16.68 -12.92 -23.08
N GLN A 198 15.87 -13.43 -22.15
CA GLN A 198 15.15 -14.67 -22.31
C GLN A 198 14.15 -14.62 -23.48
N MET A 199 13.37 -13.53 -23.58
CA MET A 199 12.45 -13.30 -24.69
C MET A 199 13.21 -13.23 -26.03
N ALA A 200 14.34 -12.51 -26.06
CA ALA A 200 15.16 -12.39 -27.25
C ALA A 200 15.76 -13.73 -27.73
N GLU A 201 16.18 -14.58 -26.80
CA GLU A 201 16.74 -15.90 -27.15
C GLU A 201 15.66 -16.87 -27.65
N ILE A 202 14.49 -16.89 -27.00
CA ILE A 202 13.35 -17.71 -27.42
C ILE A 202 12.84 -17.28 -28.80
N THR A 203 12.62 -15.98 -28.99
CA THR A 203 12.06 -15.44 -30.24
C THR A 203 13.04 -15.54 -31.41
N LYS A 204 14.36 -15.54 -31.15
CA LYS A 204 15.38 -15.77 -32.16
C LYS A 204 15.18 -17.10 -32.89
N SER A 205 14.82 -18.16 -32.16
CA SER A 205 14.59 -19.50 -32.69
C SER A 205 13.15 -19.77 -33.13
N ALA A 206 12.24 -18.83 -32.84
CA ALA A 206 10.81 -18.97 -33.04
C ALA A 206 10.21 -17.92 -34.00
N VAL A 207 11.05 -17.22 -34.79
CA VAL A 207 10.57 -16.32 -35.84
C VAL A 207 9.67 -17.08 -36.82
N GLY A 208 8.53 -16.46 -37.14
CA GLY A 208 7.49 -17.09 -37.99
C GLY A 208 6.50 -17.98 -37.23
N LYS A 209 6.77 -18.31 -35.96
CA LYS A 209 5.86 -19.11 -35.13
C LYS A 209 4.89 -18.25 -34.32
N PRO A 210 3.68 -18.73 -34.05
CA PRO A 210 2.73 -18.04 -33.21
C PRO A 210 3.09 -18.19 -31.73
N MET A 211 2.99 -17.10 -30.99
CA MET A 211 3.11 -17.05 -29.53
C MET A 211 1.81 -16.55 -28.93
N ALA A 212 1.32 -17.27 -27.92
CA ALA A 212 0.12 -16.94 -27.18
C ALA A 212 0.46 -16.21 -25.89
N THR A 213 -0.37 -15.25 -25.52
CA THR A 213 -0.41 -14.64 -24.20
C THR A 213 -1.53 -15.34 -23.41
N LEU A 214 -1.14 -16.16 -22.44
CA LEU A 214 -2.05 -16.87 -21.55
C LEU A 214 -2.27 -16.03 -20.29
N TYR A 215 -3.50 -15.65 -20.06
CA TYR A 215 -3.96 -15.02 -18.84
C TYR A 215 -4.43 -16.10 -17.87
N SER A 216 -4.03 -16.04 -16.63
CA SER A 216 -4.46 -16.93 -15.57
C SER A 216 -4.92 -16.16 -14.37
N GLU A 217 -6.07 -16.51 -13.81
CA GLU A 217 -6.67 -15.89 -12.65
C GLU A 217 -7.28 -16.94 -11.74
N PHE A 218 -7.23 -16.74 -10.43
CA PHE A 218 -7.97 -17.55 -9.48
C PHE A 218 -9.28 -16.86 -9.12
N LYS A 219 -10.41 -17.52 -9.38
CA LYS A 219 -11.76 -17.04 -9.06
C LYS A 219 -12.40 -17.92 -7.98
N ASP A 220 -13.30 -17.31 -7.19
CA ASP A 220 -14.16 -18.06 -6.26
C ASP A 220 -15.04 -19.02 -7.06
N SER A 221 -14.93 -20.30 -6.80
CA SER A 221 -15.76 -21.34 -7.46
C SER A 221 -17.21 -21.38 -6.94
N GLY A 222 -17.55 -20.54 -5.94
CA GLY A 222 -18.82 -20.62 -5.21
C GLY A 222 -18.91 -21.82 -4.27
N ARG A 223 -17.91 -22.68 -4.24
CA ARG A 223 -17.86 -23.87 -3.38
C ARG A 223 -16.96 -23.63 -2.18
N ARG A 224 -17.25 -24.31 -1.08
CA ARG A 224 -16.45 -24.25 0.14
C ARG A 224 -15.99 -25.64 0.53
N ASP A 225 -14.81 -25.74 1.14
CA ASP A 225 -14.30 -26.99 1.69
C ASP A 225 -15.02 -27.39 2.99
N ALA A 226 -14.65 -28.55 3.54
CA ALA A 226 -15.22 -29.08 4.77
C ALA A 226 -15.00 -28.13 5.98
N ASN A 227 -14.04 -27.21 5.92
CA ASN A 227 -13.71 -26.22 6.93
C ASN A 227 -14.36 -24.84 6.65
N GLY A 228 -15.24 -24.75 5.63
CA GLY A 228 -15.91 -23.49 5.23
C GLY A 228 -15.03 -22.53 4.44
N LYS A 229 -13.82 -22.91 4.05
CA LYS A 229 -12.92 -22.09 3.24
C LYS A 229 -13.35 -22.09 1.77
N VAL A 230 -13.20 -20.94 1.12
CA VAL A 230 -13.49 -20.76 -0.30
C VAL A 230 -12.56 -21.65 -1.13
N ILE A 231 -13.12 -22.42 -2.06
CA ILE A 231 -12.38 -23.17 -3.05
C ILE A 231 -12.20 -22.28 -4.27
N LEU A 232 -10.94 -21.95 -4.59
CA LEU A 232 -10.59 -21.16 -5.75
C LEU A 232 -10.36 -22.09 -6.96
N GLU A 233 -10.91 -21.69 -8.10
CA GLU A 233 -10.65 -22.33 -9.38
C GLU A 233 -9.75 -21.47 -10.24
N LYS A 234 -8.74 -22.09 -10.87
CA LYS A 234 -7.86 -21.43 -11.81
C LYS A 234 -8.58 -21.29 -13.15
N HIS A 235 -8.90 -20.06 -13.50
CA HIS A 235 -9.41 -19.72 -14.83
C HIS A 235 -8.25 -19.31 -15.71
N GLU A 236 -8.15 -19.94 -16.89
CA GLU A 236 -7.07 -19.68 -17.83
C GLU A 236 -7.66 -19.44 -19.21
N GLU A 237 -7.27 -18.33 -19.84
CA GLU A 237 -7.72 -17.98 -21.17
C GLU A 237 -6.59 -17.38 -22.00
N VAL A 238 -6.62 -17.62 -23.30
CA VAL A 238 -5.69 -17.02 -24.24
C VAL A 238 -6.26 -15.70 -24.71
N ILE A 239 -5.65 -14.58 -24.26
CA ILE A 239 -6.12 -13.24 -24.63
C ILE A 239 -5.61 -12.78 -25.98
N ASN A 240 -4.44 -13.27 -26.42
CA ASN A 240 -3.88 -12.90 -27.72
C ASN A 240 -2.98 -14.01 -28.26
N VAL A 241 -2.98 -14.13 -29.57
CA VAL A 241 -2.01 -14.95 -30.33
C VAL A 241 -1.42 -14.09 -31.43
N ALA A 242 -0.12 -13.87 -31.40
CA ALA A 242 0.60 -13.07 -32.38
C ALA A 242 1.75 -13.87 -32.98
N THR A 243 1.97 -13.72 -34.29
CA THR A 243 3.13 -14.28 -34.95
C THR A 243 4.37 -13.48 -34.61
N ILE A 244 5.45 -14.15 -34.26
CA ILE A 244 6.74 -13.54 -33.98
C ILE A 244 7.37 -13.09 -35.28
N ASN A 245 7.25 -11.82 -35.63
CA ASN A 245 7.77 -11.28 -36.89
C ASN A 245 9.28 -11.05 -36.88
N SER A 246 9.83 -10.77 -35.70
CA SER A 246 11.26 -10.54 -35.48
C SER A 246 11.66 -10.91 -34.07
N ARG A 247 12.96 -10.92 -33.81
CA ARG A 247 13.48 -11.08 -32.46
C ARG A 247 12.92 -9.97 -31.55
N LEU A 248 12.19 -10.35 -30.50
CA LEU A 248 11.66 -9.43 -29.53
C LEU A 248 12.74 -9.07 -28.48
N GLY A 249 12.69 -7.85 -28.00
CA GLY A 249 13.56 -7.36 -26.93
C GLY A 249 12.81 -7.24 -25.59
N ASN A 250 13.19 -6.22 -24.83
CA ASN A 250 12.61 -5.92 -23.52
C ASN A 250 11.31 -5.10 -23.61
N GLN A 251 10.80 -4.78 -24.78
CA GLN A 251 9.54 -4.05 -24.97
C GLN A 251 8.73 -4.69 -26.10
N PHE A 252 7.44 -4.86 -25.85
CA PHE A 252 6.47 -5.33 -26.85
C PHE A 252 5.05 -4.92 -26.46
N GLN A 253 4.07 -5.21 -27.29
CA GLN A 253 2.69 -4.78 -27.10
C GLN A 253 1.75 -6.00 -27.17
N ILE A 254 0.74 -5.99 -26.28
CA ILE A 254 -0.40 -6.90 -26.34
C ILE A 254 -1.56 -6.15 -26.96
N THR A 255 -2.10 -6.68 -28.05
CA THR A 255 -3.27 -6.16 -28.76
C THR A 255 -4.43 -7.16 -28.63
N GLY A 256 -5.62 -6.81 -29.16
CA GLY A 256 -6.79 -7.70 -29.09
C GLY A 256 -7.54 -7.65 -27.78
N ILE A 257 -7.43 -6.54 -27.04
CA ILE A 257 -8.16 -6.29 -25.80
C ILE A 257 -9.49 -5.62 -26.15
N ASN A 258 -10.59 -6.08 -25.52
CA ASN A 258 -11.94 -5.69 -25.94
C ASN A 258 -12.31 -4.25 -25.60
N SER A 259 -11.79 -3.68 -24.52
CA SER A 259 -12.13 -2.34 -24.08
C SER A 259 -10.96 -1.55 -23.50
N PRO A 260 -10.99 -0.19 -23.56
CA PRO A 260 -9.98 0.64 -22.90
C PRO A 260 -9.91 0.43 -21.36
N ALA A 261 -11.06 0.17 -20.73
CA ALA A 261 -11.12 -0.10 -19.29
C ALA A 261 -10.41 -1.42 -18.93
N GLU A 262 -10.62 -2.48 -19.73
CA GLU A 262 -9.93 -3.75 -19.59
C GLU A 262 -8.42 -3.60 -19.81
N ALA A 263 -8.00 -2.84 -20.81
CA ALA A 263 -6.59 -2.54 -21.05
C ALA A 263 -5.95 -1.79 -19.87
N GLN A 264 -6.67 -0.84 -19.28
CA GLN A 264 -6.21 -0.10 -18.11
C GLN A 264 -6.10 -1.00 -16.88
N ASN A 265 -7.12 -1.81 -16.59
CA ASN A 265 -7.09 -2.76 -15.47
C ASN A 265 -5.96 -3.77 -15.63
N LEU A 266 -5.79 -4.34 -16.83
CA LEU A 266 -4.71 -5.26 -17.13
C LEU A 266 -3.34 -4.61 -16.95
N ALA A 267 -3.15 -3.38 -17.40
CA ALA A 267 -1.90 -2.64 -17.22
C ALA A 267 -1.58 -2.43 -15.74
N VAL A 268 -2.56 -2.04 -14.91
CA VAL A 268 -2.39 -1.89 -13.45
C VAL A 268 -2.01 -3.23 -12.80
N LEU A 269 -2.71 -4.30 -13.13
CA LEU A 269 -2.43 -5.64 -12.59
C LEU A 269 -1.01 -6.12 -12.93
N LEU A 270 -0.59 -5.91 -14.17
CA LEU A 270 0.73 -6.31 -14.63
C LEU A 270 1.86 -5.48 -14.00
N ARG A 271 1.66 -4.17 -13.90
CA ARG A 271 2.63 -3.24 -13.30
C ARG A 271 2.79 -3.48 -11.80
N SER A 272 1.69 -3.72 -11.11
CA SER A 272 1.69 -4.00 -9.66
C SER A 272 2.23 -5.40 -9.31
N GLY A 273 2.24 -6.30 -10.28
CA GLY A 273 2.65 -7.70 -10.13
C GLY A 273 1.52 -8.64 -9.71
N ALA A 274 1.79 -9.93 -9.87
CA ALA A 274 0.86 -11.00 -9.49
C ALA A 274 0.93 -11.28 -7.99
N LEU A 275 -0.22 -11.51 -7.37
CA LEU A 275 -0.27 -12.01 -6.00
C LEU A 275 0.35 -13.42 -5.95
N ILE A 276 1.27 -13.63 -5.02
CA ILE A 276 1.97 -14.91 -4.87
C ILE A 276 1.05 -15.98 -4.29
N ALA A 277 0.20 -15.56 -3.37
CA ALA A 277 -0.87 -16.38 -2.85
C ALA A 277 -2.22 -15.71 -3.14
N PRO A 278 -3.24 -16.44 -3.62
CA PRO A 278 -4.56 -15.88 -3.82
C PRO A 278 -5.13 -15.39 -2.49
N ILE A 279 -5.84 -14.25 -2.55
CA ILE A 279 -6.54 -13.66 -1.42
C ILE A 279 -8.04 -13.73 -1.65
N VAL A 280 -8.79 -13.82 -0.56
CA VAL A 280 -10.25 -13.83 -0.57
C VAL A 280 -10.73 -12.73 0.37
N ILE A 281 -11.69 -11.94 -0.06
CA ILE A 281 -12.34 -10.95 0.78
C ILE A 281 -13.24 -11.69 1.78
N VAL A 282 -12.86 -11.68 3.06
CA VAL A 282 -13.60 -12.36 4.14
C VAL A 282 -14.54 -11.42 4.85
N GLU A 283 -14.25 -10.13 4.83
CA GLU A 283 -15.06 -9.08 5.45
C GLU A 283 -14.97 -7.82 4.61
N GLU A 284 -16.11 -7.17 4.40
CA GLU A 284 -16.21 -5.88 3.74
C GLU A 284 -17.03 -4.94 4.62
N ARG A 285 -16.51 -3.76 4.88
CA ARG A 285 -17.20 -2.71 5.60
C ARG A 285 -17.10 -1.41 4.82
N THR A 286 -18.22 -0.92 4.36
CA THR A 286 -18.30 0.39 3.70
C THR A 286 -18.87 1.41 4.68
N VAL A 287 -18.09 2.47 4.92
CA VAL A 287 -18.55 3.62 5.70
C VAL A 287 -19.03 4.67 4.70
N GLY A 288 -20.32 4.93 4.69
CA GLY A 288 -20.93 5.89 3.76
C GLY A 288 -20.41 7.33 4.01
N ALA A 289 -20.44 8.15 2.96
CA ALA A 289 -20.06 9.55 3.01
C ALA A 289 -20.86 10.36 4.05
N SER A 290 -22.12 9.97 4.33
CA SER A 290 -22.97 10.59 5.35
C SER A 290 -22.39 10.49 6.77
N LEU A 291 -21.88 9.32 7.16
CA LEU A 291 -21.24 9.12 8.46
C LEU A 291 -19.95 9.96 8.59
N GLY A 292 -19.21 10.09 7.51
CA GLY A 292 -18.05 10.98 7.46
C GLY A 292 -18.46 12.46 7.62
N ALA A 293 -19.49 12.89 6.89
CA ALA A 293 -20.03 14.25 6.97
C ALA A 293 -20.54 14.58 8.36
N ASP A 294 -21.35 13.72 8.98
CA ASP A 294 -21.86 13.90 10.35
C ASP A 294 -20.73 14.02 11.38
N ASN A 295 -19.66 13.23 11.24
CA ASN A 295 -18.52 13.27 12.13
C ASN A 295 -17.71 14.58 11.96
N VAL A 296 -17.52 15.03 10.71
CA VAL A 296 -16.85 16.31 10.42
C VAL A 296 -17.69 17.47 10.96
N GLU A 297 -19.01 17.47 10.73
CA GLU A 297 -19.92 18.49 11.24
C GLU A 297 -19.84 18.60 12.76
N LYS A 298 -19.99 17.49 13.49
CA LYS A 298 -19.85 17.46 14.95
C LYS A 298 -18.46 17.86 15.43
N GLY A 299 -17.41 17.47 14.72
CA GLY A 299 -16.04 17.85 15.04
C GLY A 299 -15.78 19.34 14.87
N VAL A 300 -16.27 19.93 13.77
CA VAL A 300 -16.21 21.38 13.52
C VAL A 300 -17.03 22.14 14.54
N GLU A 301 -18.23 21.68 14.86
CA GLU A 301 -19.10 22.27 15.88
C GLU A 301 -18.41 22.28 17.25
N ALA A 302 -17.85 21.15 17.69
CA ALA A 302 -17.09 21.07 18.94
C ALA A 302 -15.87 21.99 18.93
N GLY A 303 -15.14 22.08 17.81
CA GLY A 303 -14.02 22.99 17.62
C GLY A 303 -14.42 24.46 17.71
N MET A 304 -15.56 24.81 17.11
CA MET A 304 -16.14 26.15 17.19
C MET A 304 -16.53 26.55 18.64
N TYR A 305 -17.17 25.63 19.36
CA TYR A 305 -17.48 25.88 20.78
C TYR A 305 -16.22 26.08 21.61
N GLY A 306 -15.20 25.25 21.44
CA GLY A 306 -13.91 25.38 22.10
C GLY A 306 -13.22 26.69 21.77
N LEU A 307 -13.23 27.11 20.52
CA LEU A 307 -12.66 28.37 20.05
C LEU A 307 -13.37 29.56 20.68
N VAL A 308 -14.71 29.60 20.63
CA VAL A 308 -15.51 30.70 21.20
C VAL A 308 -15.30 30.82 22.72
N LEU A 309 -15.33 29.68 23.42
CA LEU A 309 -15.08 29.65 24.86
C LEU A 309 -13.68 30.20 25.21
N THR A 310 -12.68 29.81 24.46
CA THR A 310 -11.30 30.25 24.61
C THR A 310 -11.15 31.76 24.34
N ILE A 311 -11.80 32.29 23.31
CA ILE A 311 -11.82 33.73 23.00
C ILE A 311 -12.48 34.49 24.13
N ILE A 312 -13.64 34.03 24.62
CA ILE A 312 -14.33 34.68 25.74
C ILE A 312 -13.44 34.70 26.98
N PHE A 313 -12.81 33.59 27.33
CA PHE A 313 -11.86 33.53 28.44
C PHE A 313 -10.72 34.52 28.27
N CYS A 314 -10.08 34.59 27.11
CA CYS A 314 -8.99 35.52 26.83
C CYS A 314 -9.44 36.99 26.96
N LEU A 315 -10.61 37.34 26.42
CA LEU A 315 -11.15 38.70 26.48
C LEU A 315 -11.47 39.13 27.90
N VAL A 316 -12.08 38.24 28.68
CA VAL A 316 -12.45 38.55 30.07
C VAL A 316 -11.23 38.68 30.98
N TYR A 317 -10.26 37.78 30.84
CA TYR A 317 -9.11 37.70 31.74
C TYR A 317 -7.98 38.65 31.33
N TYR A 318 -7.64 38.73 30.02
CA TYR A 318 -6.51 39.51 29.48
C TYR A 318 -6.93 40.80 28.77
N LYS A 319 -8.22 41.12 28.69
CA LYS A 319 -8.78 42.38 28.13
C LYS A 319 -8.20 42.66 26.70
N ILE A 320 -7.43 43.77 26.53
CA ILE A 320 -6.86 44.16 25.23
C ILE A 320 -5.83 43.11 24.75
N PHE A 321 -5.03 42.55 25.63
CA PHE A 321 -4.11 41.47 25.27
C PHE A 321 -4.87 40.20 24.88
N GLY A 322 -6.06 39.99 25.43
CA GLY A 322 -6.98 38.95 25.00
C GLY A 322 -7.47 39.14 23.56
N VAL A 323 -7.66 40.40 23.10
CA VAL A 323 -7.97 40.67 21.69
C VAL A 323 -6.81 40.25 20.79
N PHE A 324 -5.55 40.57 21.16
CA PHE A 324 -4.39 40.17 20.39
C PHE A 324 -4.23 38.61 20.33
N ALA A 325 -4.46 37.94 21.45
CA ALA A 325 -4.46 36.48 21.50
C ALA A 325 -5.56 35.90 20.60
N SER A 326 -6.76 36.48 20.61
CA SER A 326 -7.88 36.02 19.77
C SER A 326 -7.59 36.19 18.26
N ILE A 327 -6.97 37.29 17.87
CA ILE A 327 -6.52 37.51 16.47
C ILE A 327 -5.46 36.49 16.09
N ALA A 328 -4.45 36.27 16.95
CA ALA A 328 -3.39 35.30 16.71
C ALA A 328 -3.93 33.88 16.59
N LEU A 329 -4.91 33.53 17.44
CA LEU A 329 -5.57 32.21 17.40
C LEU A 329 -6.35 32.01 16.10
N THR A 330 -7.07 33.03 15.64
CA THR A 330 -7.79 32.97 14.35
C THR A 330 -6.83 32.82 13.20
N ILE A 331 -5.73 33.57 13.18
CA ILE A 331 -4.68 33.47 12.17
C ILE A 331 -4.03 32.09 12.22
N ASN A 332 -3.77 31.52 13.41
CA ASN A 332 -3.26 30.18 13.59
C ASN A 332 -4.16 29.13 12.91
N MET A 333 -5.47 29.17 13.15
CA MET A 333 -6.41 28.26 12.52
C MET A 333 -6.40 28.36 11.00
N ILE A 334 -6.43 29.56 10.45
CA ILE A 334 -6.40 29.79 9.00
C ILE A 334 -5.10 29.24 8.40
N LEU A 335 -3.96 29.52 9.02
CA LEU A 335 -2.66 29.03 8.54
C LEU A 335 -2.54 27.51 8.65
N THR A 336 -3.04 26.91 9.73
CA THR A 336 -3.03 25.46 9.92
C THR A 336 -3.86 24.77 8.82
N MET A 337 -5.08 25.23 8.58
CA MET A 337 -5.93 24.70 7.52
C MET A 337 -5.33 24.92 6.13
N GLY A 338 -4.77 26.10 5.88
CA GLY A 338 -4.09 26.42 4.62
C GLY A 338 -2.89 25.53 4.35
N LEU A 339 -2.03 25.28 5.34
CA LEU A 339 -0.87 24.38 5.22
C LEU A 339 -1.29 22.92 5.06
N MET A 340 -2.29 22.45 5.79
CA MET A 340 -2.84 21.12 5.59
C MET A 340 -3.36 20.91 4.18
N SER A 341 -4.09 21.90 3.64
CA SER A 341 -4.58 21.87 2.27
C SER A 341 -3.45 21.86 1.24
N LEU A 342 -2.38 22.63 1.48
CA LEU A 342 -1.23 22.73 0.59
C LEU A 342 -0.43 21.41 0.52
N ILE A 343 -0.31 20.70 1.65
CA ILE A 343 0.38 19.41 1.74
C ILE A 343 -0.51 18.27 1.23
N GLY A 344 -1.82 18.51 1.05
CA GLY A 344 -2.79 17.46 0.69
C GLY A 344 -3.07 16.47 1.84
N ALA A 345 -2.89 16.91 3.09
CA ALA A 345 -3.13 16.05 4.25
C ALA A 345 -4.64 15.79 4.44
N THR A 346 -5.00 14.52 4.68
CA THR A 346 -6.39 14.12 4.90
C THR A 346 -6.84 14.49 6.31
N LEU A 347 -8.02 15.10 6.40
CA LEU A 347 -8.64 15.44 7.69
C LEU A 347 -9.34 14.21 8.27
N THR A 348 -8.63 13.49 9.13
CA THR A 348 -9.18 12.35 9.87
C THR A 348 -9.89 12.78 11.15
N MET A 349 -10.75 11.91 11.74
CA MET A 349 -11.37 12.18 13.03
C MET A 349 -10.36 12.52 14.14
N PRO A 350 -9.28 11.74 14.35
CA PRO A 350 -8.20 12.14 15.26
C PRO A 350 -7.49 13.42 14.81
N GLY A 351 -7.41 13.71 13.50
CA GLY A 351 -6.87 14.96 12.99
C GLY A 351 -7.69 16.17 13.42
N ILE A 352 -9.03 16.09 13.40
CA ILE A 352 -9.92 17.14 13.93
C ILE A 352 -9.65 17.33 15.44
N ALA A 353 -9.54 16.24 16.19
CA ALA A 353 -9.18 16.31 17.62
C ALA A 353 -7.80 16.97 17.82
N GLY A 354 -6.84 16.72 16.92
CA GLY A 354 -5.53 17.39 16.90
C GLY A 354 -5.63 18.91 16.70
N ILE A 355 -6.52 19.36 15.82
CA ILE A 355 -6.79 20.80 15.61
C ILE A 355 -7.38 21.42 16.89
N VAL A 356 -8.38 20.79 17.50
CA VAL A 356 -9.00 21.28 18.75
C VAL A 356 -7.96 21.37 19.87
N LEU A 357 -7.10 20.37 19.98
CA LEU A 357 -5.99 20.38 20.95
C LEU A 357 -4.98 21.51 20.65
N ALA A 358 -4.62 21.70 19.38
CA ALA A 358 -3.71 22.77 18.96
C ALA A 358 -4.26 24.16 19.26
N VAL A 359 -5.59 24.36 19.17
CA VAL A 359 -6.27 25.60 19.61
C VAL A 359 -6.01 25.86 21.08
N GLY A 360 -6.18 24.87 21.96
CA GLY A 360 -5.88 25.01 23.39
C GLY A 360 -4.42 25.39 23.67
N MET A 361 -3.48 24.67 23.04
CA MET A 361 -2.05 24.92 23.20
C MET A 361 -1.59 26.25 22.58
N SER A 362 -2.27 26.73 21.55
CA SER A 362 -1.96 28.04 20.94
C SER A 362 -2.20 29.22 21.92
N VAL A 363 -3.17 29.09 22.79
CA VAL A 363 -3.45 30.10 23.81
C VAL A 363 -2.42 30.06 24.92
N ASP A 364 -1.94 28.89 25.29
CA ASP A 364 -0.98 28.72 26.39
C ASP A 364 0.30 29.55 26.18
N ALA A 365 0.84 29.56 24.96
CA ALA A 365 2.00 30.38 24.61
C ALA A 365 1.73 31.90 24.87
N ASN A 366 0.55 32.39 24.51
CA ASN A 366 0.15 33.78 24.76
C ASN A 366 -0.03 34.07 26.24
N VAL A 367 -0.63 33.15 26.99
CA VAL A 367 -0.80 33.21 28.43
C VAL A 367 0.55 33.36 29.15
N LEU A 368 1.52 32.50 28.79
CA LEU A 368 2.88 32.56 29.35
C LEU A 368 3.54 33.92 29.10
N ILE A 369 3.43 34.47 27.89
CA ILE A 369 3.95 35.81 27.58
C ILE A 369 3.28 36.86 28.42
N TYR A 370 1.94 36.84 28.54
CA TYR A 370 1.18 37.86 29.27
C TYR A 370 1.42 37.81 30.77
N GLU A 371 1.49 36.63 31.36
CA GLU A 371 1.83 36.49 32.77
C GLU A 371 3.27 36.95 33.04
N ARG A 372 4.20 36.69 32.13
CA ARG A 372 5.58 37.22 32.27
C ARG A 372 5.59 38.75 32.17
N ILE A 373 4.83 39.35 31.27
CA ILE A 373 4.69 40.82 31.20
C ILE A 373 4.12 41.38 32.51
N LYS A 374 3.10 40.72 33.09
CA LYS A 374 2.53 41.13 34.40
C LYS A 374 3.56 41.04 35.52
N GLU A 375 4.37 39.98 35.53
CA GLU A 375 5.46 39.79 36.49
C GLU A 375 6.48 40.93 36.40
N GLU A 376 6.95 41.27 35.19
CA GLU A 376 7.90 42.35 34.97
C GLU A 376 7.33 43.74 35.35
N LEU A 377 6.04 43.93 35.15
CA LEU A 377 5.35 45.15 35.63
C LEU A 377 5.32 45.23 37.17
N ARG A 378 5.06 44.11 37.86
CA ARG A 378 5.09 44.03 39.32
C ARG A 378 6.49 44.27 39.88
N ASN A 379 7.53 43.91 39.11
CA ASN A 379 8.93 44.19 39.44
C ASN A 379 9.33 45.66 39.22
N GLY A 380 8.39 46.52 38.82
CA GLY A 380 8.59 47.98 38.69
C GLY A 380 9.22 48.40 37.37
N ARG A 381 9.30 47.53 36.35
CA ARG A 381 9.81 47.90 35.04
C ARG A 381 8.85 48.82 34.29
N SER A 382 9.37 49.62 33.39
CA SER A 382 8.54 50.42 32.50
C SER A 382 7.73 49.53 31.57
N ILE A 383 6.59 50.00 31.07
CA ILE A 383 5.68 49.23 30.20
C ILE A 383 6.39 48.64 29.01
N GLN A 384 7.23 49.41 28.34
CA GLN A 384 7.97 48.94 27.14
C GLN A 384 9.04 47.89 27.48
N GLN A 385 9.73 48.10 28.61
CA GLN A 385 10.69 47.10 29.10
C GLN A 385 9.97 45.81 29.54
N ALA A 386 8.83 45.91 30.23
CA ALA A 386 8.07 44.75 30.64
C ALA A 386 7.53 43.93 29.45
N ILE A 387 7.08 44.62 28.39
CA ILE A 387 6.70 43.93 27.13
C ILE A 387 7.93 43.24 26.52
N HIS A 388 9.06 43.94 26.36
CA HIS A 388 10.26 43.40 25.77
C HIS A 388 10.77 42.16 26.51
N GLU A 389 10.94 42.29 27.84
CA GLU A 389 11.41 41.20 28.70
C GLU A 389 10.40 40.05 28.83
N GLY A 390 9.10 40.36 28.81
CA GLY A 390 8.04 39.37 28.86
C GLY A 390 8.11 38.42 27.65
N TYR A 391 8.26 38.98 26.44
CA TYR A 391 8.45 38.15 25.24
C TYR A 391 9.77 37.37 25.24
N ASN A 392 10.87 38.02 25.65
CA ASN A 392 12.18 37.36 25.65
C ASN A 392 12.27 36.29 26.75
N GLY A 393 11.76 36.55 27.94
CA GLY A 393 11.77 35.60 29.06
C GLY A 393 10.85 34.40 28.85
N ALA A 394 9.72 34.59 28.15
CA ALA A 394 8.80 33.50 27.84
C ALA A 394 9.30 32.62 26.66
N PHE A 395 10.15 33.16 25.78
CA PHE A 395 10.58 32.49 24.55
C PHE A 395 11.15 31.09 24.79
N THR A 396 12.10 30.96 25.72
CA THR A 396 12.76 29.67 25.98
C THR A 396 11.77 28.60 26.45
N SER A 397 10.90 28.96 27.40
CA SER A 397 9.89 28.04 27.92
C SER A 397 8.88 27.61 26.86
N ILE A 398 8.43 28.54 26.01
CA ILE A 398 7.52 28.26 24.91
C ILE A 398 8.21 27.35 23.88
N PHE A 399 9.45 27.66 23.53
CA PHE A 399 10.20 26.87 22.55
C PHE A 399 10.45 25.45 23.04
N ASP A 400 10.94 25.26 24.25
CA ASP A 400 11.27 23.95 24.82
C ASP A 400 10.03 23.06 24.97
N SER A 401 8.93 23.63 25.48
CA SER A 401 7.65 22.88 25.63
C SER A 401 7.08 22.45 24.27
N ASN A 402 7.06 23.36 23.31
CA ASN A 402 6.51 23.07 21.99
C ASN A 402 7.43 22.17 21.14
N LEU A 403 8.76 22.30 21.29
CA LEU A 403 9.72 21.40 20.64
C LEU A 403 9.48 19.95 21.04
N THR A 404 9.24 19.69 22.33
CA THR A 404 8.91 18.34 22.82
C THR A 404 7.65 17.79 22.16
N THR A 405 6.62 18.63 22.01
CA THR A 405 5.36 18.22 21.33
C THR A 405 5.57 17.96 19.86
N VAL A 406 6.35 18.78 19.15
CA VAL A 406 6.70 18.56 17.74
C VAL A 406 7.49 17.27 17.57
N LEU A 407 8.49 17.00 18.42
CA LEU A 407 9.26 15.75 18.36
C LEU A 407 8.36 14.51 18.61
N THR A 408 7.46 14.60 19.59
CA THR A 408 6.49 13.53 19.84
C THR A 408 5.58 13.32 18.63
N SER A 409 5.12 14.39 18.00
CA SER A 409 4.30 14.31 16.78
C SER A 409 5.05 13.69 15.61
N LEU A 410 6.34 14.00 15.44
CA LEU A 410 7.19 13.37 14.41
C LEU A 410 7.34 11.87 14.65
N VAL A 411 7.53 11.44 15.89
CA VAL A 411 7.57 10.00 16.24
C VAL A 411 6.24 9.33 15.94
N LEU A 412 5.12 9.96 16.32
CA LEU A 412 3.78 9.46 16.01
C LEU A 412 3.53 9.37 14.50
N TYR A 413 4.03 10.30 13.73
CA TYR A 413 3.94 10.26 12.27
C TYR A 413 4.75 9.11 11.66
N ALA A 414 5.98 8.90 12.18
CA ALA A 414 6.86 7.85 11.67
C ALA A 414 6.38 6.43 11.98
N VAL A 415 5.84 6.22 13.20
CA VAL A 415 5.40 4.90 13.69
C VAL A 415 3.90 4.67 13.47
N GLY A 416 3.11 5.75 13.42
CA GLY A 416 1.65 5.69 13.32
C GLY A 416 1.18 5.18 11.97
N THR A 417 -0.05 4.67 11.95
CA THR A 417 -0.76 4.24 10.74
C THR A 417 -2.03 5.07 10.55
N GLY A 418 -2.44 5.29 9.29
CA GLY A 418 -3.71 5.91 8.91
C GLY A 418 -4.14 7.09 9.80
N PRO A 419 -5.21 6.93 10.60
CA PRO A 419 -5.78 8.01 11.41
C PRO A 419 -4.81 8.67 12.39
N VAL A 420 -3.82 7.92 12.91
CA VAL A 420 -2.80 8.44 13.84
C VAL A 420 -1.84 9.38 13.14
N LYS A 421 -1.51 9.15 11.87
CA LYS A 421 -0.69 10.06 11.06
C LYS A 421 -1.41 11.41 10.87
N GLY A 422 -2.71 11.38 10.57
CA GLY A 422 -3.50 12.61 10.45
C GLY A 422 -3.47 13.44 11.73
N PHE A 423 -3.64 12.81 12.91
CA PHE A 423 -3.48 13.48 14.20
C PHE A 423 -2.07 14.07 14.39
N ALA A 424 -1.03 13.31 14.07
CA ALA A 424 0.35 13.72 14.24
C ALA A 424 0.70 14.94 13.36
N ILE A 425 0.26 14.97 12.10
CA ILE A 425 0.47 16.10 11.19
C ILE A 425 -0.25 17.35 11.70
N THR A 426 -1.54 17.23 12.06
CA THR A 426 -2.33 18.38 12.54
C THR A 426 -1.75 18.97 13.80
N LEU A 427 -1.31 18.11 14.73
CA LEU A 427 -0.68 18.55 15.98
C LEU A 427 0.66 19.24 15.73
N ALA A 428 1.54 18.65 14.91
CA ALA A 428 2.83 19.23 14.58
C ALA A 428 2.70 20.61 13.92
N LEU A 429 1.86 20.71 12.88
CA LEU A 429 1.60 21.96 12.18
C LEU A 429 0.97 23.01 13.09
N GLY A 430 -0.07 22.63 13.84
CA GLY A 430 -0.75 23.52 14.75
C GLY A 430 0.19 24.13 15.79
N VAL A 431 1.07 23.31 16.38
CA VAL A 431 2.07 23.77 17.38
C VAL A 431 3.14 24.65 16.74
N MET A 432 3.69 24.30 15.59
CA MET A 432 4.69 25.14 14.90
C MET A 432 4.12 26.49 14.52
N ILE A 433 2.89 26.53 13.99
CA ILE A 433 2.22 27.77 13.63
C ILE A 433 1.87 28.58 14.87
N SER A 434 1.45 27.93 15.98
CA SER A 434 1.15 28.60 17.23
C SER A 434 2.36 29.32 17.81
N MET A 435 3.54 28.70 17.75
CA MET A 435 4.78 29.39 18.16
C MET A 435 5.05 30.65 17.33
N PHE A 436 4.89 30.52 15.99
CA PHE A 436 5.07 31.68 15.12
C PHE A 436 4.06 32.79 15.38
N THR A 437 2.78 32.47 15.50
CA THR A 437 1.71 33.45 15.71
C THR A 437 1.78 34.07 17.09
N ALA A 438 2.11 33.30 18.16
CA ALA A 438 2.24 33.80 19.51
C ALA A 438 3.49 34.67 19.67
N ILE A 439 4.64 34.26 19.20
CA ILE A 439 5.90 34.98 19.40
C ILE A 439 6.01 36.19 18.47
N THR A 440 5.77 35.98 17.16
CA THR A 440 5.98 37.00 16.14
C THR A 440 4.71 37.78 15.87
N GLY A 441 3.57 37.13 15.69
CA GLY A 441 2.31 37.76 15.35
C GLY A 441 1.79 38.66 16.47
N THR A 442 1.69 38.16 17.71
CA THR A 442 1.22 38.96 18.82
C THR A 442 2.22 40.07 19.18
N ARG A 443 3.51 39.83 19.09
CA ARG A 443 4.54 40.86 19.31
C ARG A 443 4.40 42.01 18.30
N MET A 444 4.12 41.70 17.06
CA MET A 444 3.85 42.70 16.03
C MET A 444 2.63 43.55 16.37
N LEU A 445 1.51 42.94 16.79
CA LEU A 445 0.29 43.61 17.15
C LEU A 445 0.49 44.48 18.40
N VAL A 446 1.15 43.96 19.43
CA VAL A 446 1.47 44.68 20.66
C VAL A 446 2.37 45.87 20.38
N ASN A 447 3.41 45.71 19.57
CA ASN A 447 4.30 46.80 19.20
C ASN A 447 3.60 47.87 18.34
N TRP A 448 2.70 47.49 17.48
CA TRP A 448 1.92 48.41 16.67
C TRP A 448 1.03 49.33 17.55
N VAL A 449 0.41 48.76 18.57
CA VAL A 449 -0.48 49.55 19.47
C VAL A 449 0.29 50.31 20.57
N TYR A 450 1.33 49.67 21.15
CA TYR A 450 2.05 50.22 22.31
C TYR A 450 3.48 50.71 22.01
N GLY A 451 4.10 50.30 20.91
CA GLY A 451 5.53 50.56 20.62
C GLY A 451 5.85 52.01 20.28
N GLY A 452 4.92 52.76 19.70
CA GLY A 452 5.11 54.18 19.34
C GLY A 452 4.63 55.19 20.39
N ASN A 453 3.94 54.74 21.43
CA ASN A 453 3.23 55.66 22.35
C ASN A 453 3.93 55.78 23.71
N LYS A 454 4.83 56.76 23.83
CA LYS A 454 5.59 57.06 25.08
C LYS A 454 4.71 57.52 26.26
N ARG A 455 3.40 57.73 26.07
CA ARG A 455 2.48 58.27 27.08
C ARG A 455 1.53 57.22 27.69
N VAL A 456 1.72 55.95 27.40
CA VAL A 456 0.87 54.90 28.00
C VAL A 456 1.15 54.83 29.51
N LYS A 457 0.14 55.20 30.32
CA LYS A 457 0.24 55.17 31.79
C LYS A 457 -0.19 53.82 32.41
N LYS A 458 -0.94 52.99 31.68
CA LYS A 458 -1.45 51.72 32.20
C LYS A 458 -1.63 50.73 31.08
N LEU A 459 -1.13 49.52 31.27
CA LEU A 459 -1.44 48.37 30.41
C LEU A 459 -2.76 47.73 30.84
N TRP A 460 -3.63 47.48 29.87
CA TRP A 460 -4.89 46.75 30.07
C TRP A 460 -4.64 45.26 29.77
N ILE A 461 -4.01 44.56 30.71
CA ILE A 461 -3.64 43.14 30.65
C ILE A 461 -4.16 42.38 31.86
#